data_3d05c443213a12fd5983e06a0af0204b
#
_entry.id   3d05c443213a12fd5983e06a0af0204b
#
_cell.length_a   1.000
_cell.length_b   1.000
_cell.length_c   1.000
_cell.angle_alpha   90.00
_cell.angle_beta   90.00
_cell.angle_gamma   90.00
#
_symmetry.space_group_name_H-M   'P 1'
#
loop_
_entity.id
_entity.type
_entity.pdbx_description
1 polymer ?
#
loop_
_entity_poly.entity_id
_entity_poly.type
_entity_poly.pdbx_seq_one_letter_code
_entity_poly.pdbx_strand_id
1 'polypeptide(L)'
;MTSVEKFVRQLHTLHNAGIQVCAGAVGNPLAKNILVDLRNTLSPDIYLFINAMQGLKSPLSNEDVRFFTQLDNLFEYDLRNAPAQWENCSGGRSACFIDWKGDIFACPRSKVKIGNLYRSQKLDTSLSCQRKVCDCYIAFSNLTNHPLHSIMGKGTFWRIPDKPLITAVFFDVDGTLTDAQGKVPENYANVLYYMAQSVPLYLATSLSVEQARRKLGKTLFSLFKGGAFADGGLLLYDGRNRCLSVELLPDVNGESAKITAHSYEGQVYKYSMLVYEKEQRENILSRLKAKPYQVFYKPPLITVVHKEAGKKKGVLHICKVLAFPLEQVLIVGNSQKDWAMMSAVPHSCAVMNSEPFLTEHARYTLNPDRLPAFFRFRE
;
A
#
# COMPACT_ATOMS: atom_id res chain seq x y z
N MET A 1 -29.98 37.55 5.80
CA MET A 1 -28.91 36.74 5.19
C MET A 1 -29.57 35.82 4.18
N THR A 2 -29.19 35.92 2.93
CA THR A 2 -29.71 35.06 1.85
C THR A 2 -29.21 33.62 2.04
N SER A 3 -29.85 32.67 1.39
CA SER A 3 -29.40 31.26 1.42
C SER A 3 -27.99 31.11 0.85
N VAL A 4 -27.63 31.93 -0.15
CA VAL A 4 -26.30 31.95 -0.79
C VAL A 4 -25.23 32.47 0.19
N GLU A 5 -25.48 33.58 0.88
CA GLU A 5 -24.55 34.12 1.88
C GLU A 5 -24.27 33.13 3.00
N LYS A 6 -25.31 32.42 3.48
CA LYS A 6 -25.15 31.36 4.48
C LYS A 6 -24.28 30.22 3.95
N PHE A 7 -24.52 29.78 2.72
CA PHE A 7 -23.76 28.72 2.05
C PHE A 7 -22.28 29.09 1.90
N VAL A 8 -21.98 30.29 1.37
CA VAL A 8 -20.61 30.78 1.20
C VAL A 8 -19.88 30.85 2.53
N ARG A 9 -20.54 31.37 3.58
CA ARG A 9 -19.95 31.42 4.92
C ARG A 9 -19.62 30.03 5.47
N GLN A 10 -20.48 29.04 5.25
CA GLN A 10 -20.21 27.65 5.67
C GLN A 10 -19.01 27.08 4.94
N LEU A 11 -18.88 27.28 3.62
CA LEU A 11 -17.73 26.85 2.85
C LEU A 11 -16.42 27.48 3.35
N HIS A 12 -16.42 28.79 3.59
CA HIS A 12 -15.25 29.49 4.14
C HIS A 12 -14.90 28.98 5.56
N THR A 13 -15.90 28.69 6.39
CA THR A 13 -15.65 28.13 7.74
C THR A 13 -14.93 26.77 7.65
N LEU A 14 -15.39 25.90 6.76
CA LEU A 14 -14.77 24.58 6.54
C LEU A 14 -13.38 24.71 5.92
N HIS A 15 -13.24 25.57 4.92
CA HIS A 15 -11.97 25.82 4.26
C HIS A 15 -10.91 26.37 5.24
N ASN A 16 -11.27 27.36 6.04
CA ASN A 16 -10.39 27.94 7.06
C ASN A 16 -10.03 26.95 8.19
N ALA A 17 -10.86 25.94 8.41
CA ALA A 17 -10.54 24.81 9.30
C ALA A 17 -9.62 23.74 8.67
N GLY A 18 -9.09 23.98 7.46
CA GLY A 18 -8.21 23.07 6.76
C GLY A 18 -8.95 21.93 6.02
N ILE A 19 -10.28 21.99 5.92
CA ILE A 19 -11.06 21.00 5.19
C ILE A 19 -11.09 21.40 3.71
N GLN A 20 -10.70 20.51 2.84
CA GLN A 20 -10.80 20.70 1.39
C GLN A 20 -12.25 20.65 0.97
N VAL A 21 -12.73 21.73 0.37
CA VAL A 21 -14.12 21.88 -0.07
C VAL A 21 -14.17 22.38 -1.51
N CYS A 22 -15.24 22.05 -2.22
CA CYS A 22 -15.62 22.65 -3.51
C CYS A 22 -17.09 23.06 -3.47
N ALA A 23 -17.46 23.99 -4.32
CA ALA A 23 -18.85 24.42 -4.52
C ALA A 23 -19.41 23.82 -5.79
N GLY A 24 -20.64 23.31 -5.76
CA GLY A 24 -21.37 22.84 -6.94
C GLY A 24 -22.54 23.74 -7.26
N ALA A 25 -22.70 24.08 -8.55
CA ALA A 25 -23.81 24.85 -9.03
C ALA A 25 -24.42 24.23 -10.29
N VAL A 26 -25.65 24.62 -10.64
CA VAL A 26 -26.30 24.24 -11.91
C VAL A 26 -26.14 25.37 -12.92
N GLY A 27 -25.63 25.03 -14.09
CA GLY A 27 -25.44 25.96 -15.23
C GLY A 27 -26.78 26.34 -15.87
N ASN A 28 -27.53 27.18 -15.17
CA ASN A 28 -28.77 27.76 -15.71
C ASN A 28 -28.47 29.06 -16.44
N PRO A 29 -28.78 29.19 -17.74
CA PRO A 29 -28.56 30.43 -18.51
C PRO A 29 -29.17 31.68 -17.87
N LEU A 30 -30.27 31.53 -17.12
CA LEU A 30 -30.95 32.63 -16.42
C LEU A 30 -30.24 33.05 -15.12
N ALA A 31 -29.30 32.27 -14.65
CA ALA A 31 -28.59 32.49 -13.38
C ALA A 31 -27.12 32.93 -13.58
N LYS A 32 -26.71 33.33 -14.75
CA LYS A 32 -25.32 33.70 -15.08
C LYS A 32 -24.72 34.70 -14.08
N ASN A 33 -25.45 35.80 -13.81
CA ASN A 33 -24.99 36.84 -12.89
C ASN A 33 -24.79 36.28 -11.44
N ILE A 34 -25.69 35.40 -10.98
CA ILE A 34 -25.59 34.77 -9.67
C ILE A 34 -24.34 33.90 -9.59
N LEU A 35 -23.98 33.20 -10.67
CA LEU A 35 -22.78 32.34 -10.70
C LEU A 35 -21.49 33.18 -10.71
N VAL A 36 -21.48 34.33 -11.40
CA VAL A 36 -20.35 35.27 -11.33
C VAL A 36 -20.20 35.82 -9.91
N ASP A 37 -21.30 36.28 -9.31
CA ASP A 37 -21.27 36.79 -7.93
C ASP A 37 -20.81 35.71 -6.94
N LEU A 38 -21.30 34.47 -7.10
CA LEU A 38 -20.86 33.34 -6.30
C LEU A 38 -19.35 33.12 -6.44
N ARG A 39 -18.81 33.08 -7.70
CA ARG A 39 -17.38 32.91 -7.95
C ARG A 39 -16.54 34.01 -7.29
N ASN A 40 -16.99 35.26 -7.41
CA ASN A 40 -16.30 36.42 -6.87
C ASN A 40 -16.30 36.43 -5.32
N THR A 41 -17.31 35.82 -4.70
CA THR A 41 -17.44 35.76 -3.24
C THR A 41 -16.67 34.57 -2.64
N LEU A 42 -16.45 33.50 -3.39
CA LEU A 42 -15.68 32.34 -2.94
C LEU A 42 -14.17 32.63 -2.95
N SER A 43 -13.45 32.08 -1.96
CA SER A 43 -11.98 32.06 -2.02
C SER A 43 -11.50 31.45 -3.36
N PRO A 44 -10.42 31.98 -3.97
CA PRO A 44 -9.83 31.40 -5.18
C PRO A 44 -9.50 29.91 -5.06
N ASP A 45 -9.16 29.46 -3.85
CA ASP A 45 -8.79 28.05 -3.58
C ASP A 45 -10.01 27.12 -3.51
N ILE A 46 -11.23 27.66 -3.42
CA ILE A 46 -12.46 26.87 -3.45
C ILE A 46 -12.91 26.71 -4.90
N TYR A 47 -12.77 25.50 -5.45
CA TYR A 47 -13.21 25.22 -6.81
C TYR A 47 -14.73 25.30 -6.94
N LEU A 48 -15.21 26.01 -7.98
CA LEU A 48 -16.62 26.05 -8.35
C LEU A 48 -16.83 25.16 -9.57
N PHE A 49 -17.48 24.00 -9.41
CA PHE A 49 -17.88 23.19 -10.54
C PHE A 49 -19.32 23.46 -10.94
N ILE A 50 -19.60 23.42 -12.23
CA ILE A 50 -20.91 23.74 -12.80
C ILE A 50 -21.44 22.53 -13.54
N ASN A 51 -22.56 21.99 -13.07
CA ASN A 51 -23.27 20.92 -13.75
C ASN A 51 -24.19 21.49 -14.82
N ALA A 52 -24.15 20.96 -16.03
CA ALA A 52 -25.06 21.34 -17.09
C ALA A 52 -26.53 21.10 -16.67
N MET A 53 -27.37 22.09 -16.82
CA MET A 53 -28.79 21.99 -16.49
C MET A 53 -29.47 20.94 -17.37
N GLN A 54 -30.13 19.97 -16.76
CA GLN A 54 -30.88 18.94 -17.44
C GLN A 54 -32.36 19.36 -17.63
N GLY A 55 -33.00 18.81 -18.64
CA GLY A 55 -34.43 19.08 -18.90
C GLY A 55 -34.73 20.44 -19.51
N LEU A 56 -33.74 21.13 -20.04
CA LEU A 56 -33.96 22.32 -20.85
C LEU A 56 -34.76 21.99 -22.12
N LYS A 57 -35.75 22.82 -22.46
CA LYS A 57 -36.52 22.71 -23.72
C LYS A 57 -35.65 22.86 -24.95
N SER A 58 -34.57 23.64 -24.85
CA SER A 58 -33.55 23.83 -25.88
C SER A 58 -32.18 23.53 -25.32
N PRO A 59 -31.23 22.98 -26.10
CA PRO A 59 -29.85 22.83 -25.69
C PRO A 59 -29.24 24.20 -25.30
N LEU A 60 -28.21 24.17 -24.48
CA LEU A 60 -27.42 25.36 -24.17
C LEU A 60 -26.84 25.96 -25.47
N SER A 61 -26.91 27.28 -25.60
CA SER A 61 -26.28 27.97 -26.73
C SER A 61 -24.74 27.87 -26.61
N ASN A 62 -24.06 28.08 -27.75
CA ASN A 62 -22.59 28.14 -27.76
C ASN A 62 -22.04 29.26 -26.85
N GLU A 63 -22.81 30.32 -26.66
CA GLU A 63 -22.47 31.41 -25.75
C GLU A 63 -22.60 31.00 -24.31
N ASP A 64 -23.65 30.25 -23.95
CA ASP A 64 -23.82 29.70 -22.60
C ASP A 64 -22.69 28.71 -22.26
N VAL A 65 -22.36 27.84 -23.22
CA VAL A 65 -21.25 26.88 -23.04
C VAL A 65 -19.94 27.62 -22.80
N ARG A 66 -19.59 28.60 -23.62
CA ARG A 66 -18.38 29.41 -23.42
C ARG A 66 -18.36 30.11 -22.07
N PHE A 67 -19.49 30.69 -21.69
CA PHE A 67 -19.63 31.38 -20.40
C PHE A 67 -19.37 30.41 -19.21
N PHE A 68 -20.02 29.27 -19.20
CA PHE A 68 -19.84 28.30 -18.11
C PHE A 68 -18.45 27.69 -18.12
N THR A 69 -17.84 27.45 -19.27
CA THR A 69 -16.45 26.95 -19.37
C THR A 69 -15.42 27.97 -18.83
N GLN A 70 -15.70 29.26 -18.86
CA GLN A 70 -14.86 30.30 -18.25
C GLN A 70 -14.89 30.20 -16.69
N LEU A 71 -16.03 29.81 -16.14
CA LEU A 71 -16.19 29.64 -14.69
C LEU A 71 -15.73 28.26 -14.19
N ASP A 72 -15.86 27.22 -15.00
CA ASP A 72 -15.51 25.82 -14.72
C ASP A 72 -14.85 25.17 -15.94
N ASN A 73 -13.56 24.96 -15.89
CA ASN A 73 -12.78 24.35 -16.96
C ASN A 73 -13.21 22.91 -17.31
N LEU A 74 -14.01 22.27 -16.44
CA LEU A 74 -14.53 20.92 -16.66
C LEU A 74 -15.94 20.93 -17.27
N PHE A 75 -16.58 22.10 -17.43
CA PHE A 75 -17.95 22.20 -17.87
C PHE A 75 -18.22 21.54 -19.23
N GLU A 76 -17.30 21.65 -20.19
CA GLU A 76 -17.42 20.99 -21.48
C GLU A 76 -17.55 19.47 -21.37
N TYR A 77 -17.02 18.88 -20.30
CA TYR A 77 -17.14 17.45 -20.03
C TYR A 77 -18.53 17.06 -19.56
N ASP A 78 -19.32 17.96 -19.02
CA ASP A 78 -20.70 17.73 -18.61
C ASP A 78 -21.69 17.75 -19.78
N LEU A 79 -21.29 18.32 -20.92
CA LEU A 79 -22.13 18.43 -22.12
C LEU A 79 -22.13 17.18 -23.00
N ARG A 80 -21.54 16.12 -22.57
CA ARG A 80 -21.15 15.04 -23.45
C ARG A 80 -22.22 14.10 -23.93
N ASN A 81 -22.01 13.76 -25.21
CA ASN A 81 -22.44 12.55 -25.89
C ASN A 81 -21.21 11.74 -26.35
N ALA A 82 -20.21 11.54 -25.47
CA ALA A 82 -19.03 10.80 -25.83
C ALA A 82 -19.32 9.28 -25.86
N PRO A 83 -18.59 8.49 -26.67
CA PRO A 83 -18.68 7.03 -26.61
C PRO A 83 -18.46 6.52 -25.19
N ALA A 84 -19.31 5.58 -24.74
CA ALA A 84 -19.30 5.16 -23.35
C ALA A 84 -18.12 4.24 -22.99
N GLN A 85 -17.54 3.53 -23.90
CA GLN A 85 -16.46 2.56 -23.65
C GLN A 85 -15.10 3.24 -23.76
N TRP A 86 -14.76 4.07 -22.78
CA TRP A 86 -13.47 4.75 -22.80
C TRP A 86 -12.37 3.86 -22.23
N GLU A 87 -11.25 3.78 -22.93
CA GLU A 87 -10.06 3.06 -22.49
C GLU A 87 -9.58 3.52 -21.10
N ASN A 88 -9.80 4.81 -20.79
CA ASN A 88 -9.37 5.45 -19.55
C ASN A 88 -10.48 5.55 -18.48
N CYS A 89 -11.60 4.85 -18.62
CA CYS A 89 -12.66 4.87 -17.62
C CYS A 89 -12.33 3.92 -16.44
N SER A 90 -12.33 4.45 -15.22
CA SER A 90 -12.11 3.70 -13.98
C SER A 90 -13.39 3.10 -13.38
N GLY A 91 -14.54 3.34 -14.01
CA GLY A 91 -15.84 2.87 -13.51
C GLY A 91 -15.92 1.34 -13.41
N GLY A 92 -16.28 0.85 -12.23
CA GLY A 92 -16.30 -0.57 -11.89
C GLY A 92 -14.94 -1.18 -11.55
N ARG A 93 -13.84 -0.47 -11.72
CA ARG A 93 -12.47 -0.89 -11.36
C ARG A 93 -11.97 -0.18 -10.11
N SER A 94 -11.67 1.11 -10.21
CA SER A 94 -11.19 1.95 -9.12
C SER A 94 -12.16 3.06 -8.71
N ALA A 95 -13.29 3.19 -9.41
CA ALA A 95 -14.41 4.06 -9.03
C ALA A 95 -15.71 3.26 -9.10
N CYS A 96 -16.62 3.50 -8.16
CA CYS A 96 -17.94 2.88 -8.16
C CYS A 96 -18.99 3.85 -7.62
N PHE A 97 -20.24 3.58 -7.91
CA PHE A 97 -21.39 4.24 -7.33
C PHE A 97 -22.10 3.27 -6.37
N ILE A 98 -22.44 3.75 -5.18
CA ILE A 98 -23.18 2.98 -4.18
C ILE A 98 -24.51 3.68 -3.94
N ASP A 99 -25.60 2.96 -4.10
CA ASP A 99 -26.93 3.49 -3.83
C ASP A 99 -27.33 3.40 -2.35
N TRP A 100 -28.49 3.92 -2.01
CA TRP A 100 -29.00 3.94 -0.64
C TRP A 100 -29.33 2.54 -0.05
N LYS A 101 -29.43 1.50 -0.91
CA LYS A 101 -29.58 0.08 -0.49
C LYS A 101 -28.22 -0.61 -0.29
N GLY A 102 -27.12 0.11 -0.52
CA GLY A 102 -25.77 -0.44 -0.51
C GLY A 102 -25.42 -1.23 -1.78
N ASP A 103 -26.24 -1.16 -2.81
CA ASP A 103 -25.94 -1.81 -4.09
C ASP A 103 -24.85 -1.05 -4.82
N ILE A 104 -23.85 -1.77 -5.32
CA ILE A 104 -22.65 -1.23 -5.94
C ILE A 104 -22.78 -1.39 -7.45
N PHE A 105 -22.54 -0.29 -8.17
CA PHE A 105 -22.56 -0.19 -9.62
C PHE A 105 -21.25 0.36 -10.14
N ALA A 106 -20.89 0.07 -11.38
CA ALA A 106 -19.67 0.61 -12.00
C ALA A 106 -19.70 2.15 -12.09
N CYS A 107 -20.86 2.75 -12.28
CA CYS A 107 -21.07 4.21 -12.28
C CYS A 107 -22.57 4.51 -12.04
N PRO A 108 -22.97 5.77 -11.79
CA PRO A 108 -24.37 6.15 -11.55
C PRO A 108 -25.34 5.82 -12.68
N ARG A 109 -24.83 5.63 -13.88
CA ARG A 109 -25.62 5.29 -15.07
C ARG A 109 -25.62 3.80 -15.41
N SER A 110 -24.80 3.00 -14.73
CA SER A 110 -24.80 1.54 -14.90
C SER A 110 -26.08 0.96 -14.31
N LYS A 111 -26.73 0.06 -15.06
CA LYS A 111 -27.86 -0.73 -14.57
C LYS A 111 -27.41 -2.09 -13.99
N VAL A 112 -26.14 -2.43 -14.20
CA VAL A 112 -25.59 -3.71 -13.76
C VAL A 112 -24.99 -3.52 -12.39
N LYS A 113 -25.53 -4.27 -11.42
CA LYS A 113 -25.04 -4.35 -10.07
C LYS A 113 -23.80 -5.24 -10.04
N ILE A 114 -22.69 -4.72 -9.50
CA ILE A 114 -21.41 -5.43 -9.38
C ILE A 114 -21.16 -5.97 -7.96
N GLY A 115 -21.99 -5.59 -6.98
CA GLY A 115 -21.89 -6.06 -5.61
C GLY A 115 -22.87 -5.38 -4.67
N ASN A 116 -22.72 -5.61 -3.38
CA ASN A 116 -23.46 -4.90 -2.33
C ASN A 116 -22.57 -4.67 -1.11
N LEU A 117 -22.61 -3.45 -0.56
CA LEU A 117 -21.76 -3.00 0.55
C LEU A 117 -21.97 -3.85 1.83
N TYR A 118 -23.20 -4.32 2.06
CA TYR A 118 -23.58 -5.07 3.27
C TYR A 118 -23.45 -6.59 3.11
N ARG A 119 -23.07 -7.07 1.93
CA ARG A 119 -22.88 -8.48 1.65
C ARG A 119 -21.42 -8.76 1.34
N SER A 120 -20.83 -9.76 1.97
CA SER A 120 -19.47 -10.23 1.68
C SER A 120 -19.43 -10.91 0.30
N GLN A 121 -19.54 -10.14 -0.76
CA GLN A 121 -19.43 -10.62 -2.13
C GLN A 121 -18.20 -9.99 -2.78
N LYS A 122 -17.43 -10.79 -3.52
CA LYS A 122 -16.38 -10.27 -4.42
C LYS A 122 -17.09 -9.38 -5.45
N LEU A 123 -16.59 -8.18 -5.65
CA LEU A 123 -17.10 -7.29 -6.70
C LEU A 123 -16.81 -7.91 -8.05
N ASP A 124 -17.83 -8.00 -8.89
CA ASP A 124 -17.64 -8.41 -10.28
C ASP A 124 -17.12 -7.25 -11.11
N THR A 125 -15.79 -7.14 -11.21
CA THR A 125 -15.09 -6.11 -11.97
C THR A 125 -14.88 -6.50 -13.44
N SER A 126 -15.31 -7.68 -13.85
CA SER A 126 -15.18 -8.18 -15.24
C SER A 126 -16.24 -7.56 -16.18
N LEU A 127 -17.28 -6.96 -15.62
CA LEU A 127 -18.37 -6.39 -16.39
C LEU A 127 -17.93 -5.13 -17.14
N SER A 128 -17.98 -5.21 -18.46
CA SER A 128 -17.75 -4.06 -19.33
C SER A 128 -18.95 -3.10 -19.35
N CYS A 129 -18.70 -1.82 -19.59
CA CYS A 129 -19.75 -0.84 -19.78
C CYS A 129 -20.64 -1.21 -21.00
N GLN A 130 -21.94 -1.39 -20.78
CA GLN A 130 -22.90 -1.76 -21.82
C GLN A 130 -23.58 -0.52 -22.47
N ARG A 131 -23.20 0.67 -22.08
CA ARG A 131 -23.78 1.89 -22.62
C ARG A 131 -23.10 2.26 -23.96
N LYS A 132 -23.90 2.80 -24.87
CA LYS A 132 -23.37 3.35 -26.15
C LYS A 132 -22.81 4.75 -25.98
N VAL A 133 -23.42 5.53 -25.07
CA VAL A 133 -23.09 6.94 -24.83
C VAL A 133 -22.91 7.18 -23.34
N CYS A 134 -21.89 7.93 -22.97
CA CYS A 134 -21.66 8.42 -21.61
C CYS A 134 -22.26 9.82 -21.48
N ASP A 135 -23.41 9.91 -20.82
CA ASP A 135 -24.22 11.11 -20.63
C ASP A 135 -24.33 11.54 -19.15
N CYS A 136 -23.41 11.08 -18.33
CA CYS A 136 -23.37 11.42 -16.91
C CYS A 136 -22.60 12.72 -16.70
N TYR A 137 -23.19 13.67 -15.98
CA TYR A 137 -22.58 14.96 -15.63
C TYR A 137 -21.34 14.86 -14.70
N ILE A 138 -21.09 13.70 -14.12
CA ILE A 138 -19.87 13.43 -13.36
C ILE A 138 -18.94 12.42 -14.05
N ALA A 139 -19.15 12.17 -15.34
CA ALA A 139 -18.37 11.18 -16.10
C ALA A 139 -16.87 11.49 -16.10
N PHE A 140 -16.50 12.76 -16.08
CA PHE A 140 -15.10 13.19 -15.99
C PHE A 140 -14.39 12.64 -14.74
N SER A 141 -15.10 12.42 -13.64
CA SER A 141 -14.52 11.85 -12.42
C SER A 141 -14.02 10.42 -12.60
N ASN A 142 -14.53 9.70 -13.57
CA ASN A 142 -14.12 8.35 -13.92
C ASN A 142 -12.96 8.31 -14.93
N LEU A 143 -12.51 9.45 -15.46
CA LEU A 143 -11.40 9.51 -16.41
C LEU A 143 -10.06 9.55 -15.68
N THR A 144 -9.21 8.55 -15.91
CA THR A 144 -7.94 8.41 -15.19
C THR A 144 -6.89 9.43 -15.61
N ASN A 145 -7.01 10.00 -16.80
CA ASN A 145 -6.07 10.97 -17.36
C ASN A 145 -6.36 12.44 -17.00
N HIS A 146 -7.47 12.73 -16.30
CA HIS A 146 -7.75 14.11 -15.86
C HIS A 146 -6.98 14.46 -14.58
N PRO A 147 -6.26 15.57 -14.56
CA PRO A 147 -5.51 16.06 -13.40
C PRO A 147 -6.45 16.74 -12.39
N LEU A 148 -7.43 16.02 -11.85
CA LEU A 148 -8.47 16.59 -10.97
C LEU A 148 -7.90 17.28 -9.72
N HIS A 149 -6.76 16.81 -9.19
CA HIS A 149 -6.11 17.45 -8.06
C HIS A 149 -5.56 18.85 -8.38
N SER A 150 -5.08 19.07 -9.60
CA SER A 150 -4.60 20.38 -10.02
C SER A 150 -5.73 21.35 -10.34
N ILE A 151 -6.91 20.82 -10.70
CA ILE A 151 -8.09 21.61 -11.04
C ILE A 151 -8.93 21.93 -9.80
N MET A 152 -9.23 20.92 -8.99
CA MET A 152 -10.16 21.02 -7.84
C MET A 152 -9.47 21.24 -6.50
N GLY A 153 -8.14 21.21 -6.45
CA GLY A 153 -7.37 21.26 -5.23
C GLY A 153 -7.00 19.87 -4.70
N LYS A 154 -5.85 19.81 -4.03
CA LYS A 154 -5.29 18.58 -3.47
C LYS A 154 -6.20 18.06 -2.37
N GLY A 155 -6.64 16.82 -2.49
CA GLY A 155 -7.51 16.17 -1.50
C GLY A 155 -9.01 16.35 -1.71
N THR A 156 -9.47 17.25 -2.59
CA THR A 156 -10.89 17.45 -2.90
C THR A 156 -11.48 16.27 -3.67
N PHE A 157 -10.67 15.59 -4.44
CA PHE A 157 -11.07 14.44 -5.24
C PHE A 157 -10.07 13.30 -5.06
N TRP A 158 -10.53 12.15 -4.56
CA TRP A 158 -9.69 10.96 -4.42
C TRP A 158 -10.07 9.94 -5.48
N ARG A 159 -9.11 9.60 -6.32
CA ARG A 159 -9.18 8.40 -7.15
C ARG A 159 -8.48 7.28 -6.43
N ILE A 160 -9.17 6.17 -6.24
CA ILE A 160 -8.52 4.94 -5.82
C ILE A 160 -7.73 4.45 -7.04
N PRO A 161 -6.38 4.46 -6.99
CA PRO A 161 -5.59 3.95 -8.09
C PRO A 161 -5.91 2.47 -8.31
N ASP A 162 -5.71 1.98 -9.54
CA ASP A 162 -5.78 0.55 -9.79
C ASP A 162 -4.84 -0.17 -8.83
N LYS A 163 -5.32 -1.28 -8.25
CA LYS A 163 -4.51 -2.04 -7.29
C LYS A 163 -3.22 -2.49 -7.97
N PRO A 164 -2.04 -2.17 -7.41
CA PRO A 164 -0.78 -2.62 -7.98
C PRO A 164 -0.76 -4.14 -8.06
N LEU A 165 -0.31 -4.66 -9.19
CA LEU A 165 -0.06 -6.10 -9.35
C LEU A 165 1.19 -6.48 -8.58
N ILE A 166 1.05 -7.42 -7.66
CA ILE A 166 2.16 -7.97 -6.88
C ILE A 166 2.42 -9.41 -7.31
N THR A 167 3.67 -9.70 -7.63
CA THR A 167 4.13 -11.03 -8.07
C THR A 167 4.98 -11.76 -7.04
N ALA A 168 5.45 -11.08 -6.00
CA ALA A 168 6.13 -11.67 -4.84
C ALA A 168 5.96 -10.79 -3.60
N VAL A 169 5.82 -11.42 -2.43
CA VAL A 169 5.71 -10.70 -1.14
C VAL A 169 6.77 -11.22 -0.18
N PHE A 170 7.51 -10.28 0.43
CA PHE A 170 8.49 -10.56 1.48
C PHE A 170 7.99 -10.00 2.81
N PHE A 171 8.00 -10.84 3.84
CA PHE A 171 7.59 -10.47 5.19
C PHE A 171 8.77 -10.56 6.16
N ASP A 172 8.95 -9.54 6.99
CA ASP A 172 9.63 -9.75 8.25
C ASP A 172 8.73 -10.58 9.18
N VAL A 173 9.28 -11.16 10.26
CA VAL A 173 8.55 -12.06 11.17
C VAL A 173 8.17 -11.35 12.46
N ASP A 174 9.19 -10.91 13.22
CA ASP A 174 9.01 -10.38 14.57
C ASP A 174 8.35 -9.01 14.58
N GLY A 175 7.11 -8.92 15.11
CA GLY A 175 6.35 -7.68 15.14
C GLY A 175 5.69 -7.33 13.81
N THR A 176 5.92 -8.11 12.74
CA THR A 176 5.28 -7.98 11.42
C THR A 176 4.20 -9.03 11.23
N LEU A 177 4.57 -10.31 11.29
CA LEU A 177 3.63 -11.44 11.25
C LEU A 177 3.20 -11.87 12.64
N THR A 178 3.95 -11.51 13.67
CA THR A 178 3.63 -11.86 15.05
C THR A 178 3.24 -10.61 15.85
N ASP A 179 2.35 -10.81 16.81
CA ASP A 179 1.98 -9.81 17.81
C ASP A 179 3.08 -9.61 18.88
N ALA A 180 2.82 -8.77 19.88
CA ALA A 180 3.73 -8.48 20.98
C ALA A 180 4.03 -9.74 21.85
N GLN A 181 3.16 -10.74 21.83
CA GLN A 181 3.34 -12.03 22.51
C GLN A 181 4.11 -13.05 21.66
N GLY A 182 4.48 -12.68 20.43
CA GLY A 182 5.21 -13.54 19.49
C GLY A 182 4.33 -14.58 18.79
N LYS A 183 3.00 -14.42 18.83
CA LYS A 183 2.04 -15.30 18.15
C LYS A 183 1.56 -14.67 16.86
N VAL A 184 1.25 -15.51 15.87
CA VAL A 184 0.60 -15.06 14.63
C VAL A 184 -0.90 -14.93 14.88
N PRO A 185 -1.52 -13.73 14.70
CA PRO A 185 -2.96 -13.57 14.82
C PRO A 185 -3.71 -14.43 13.80
N GLU A 186 -4.89 -14.92 14.16
CA GLU A 186 -5.68 -15.82 13.30
C GLU A 186 -6.07 -15.16 11.97
N ASN A 187 -6.44 -13.87 12.00
CA ASN A 187 -6.75 -13.10 10.80
C ASN A 187 -5.54 -12.97 9.85
N TYR A 188 -4.31 -12.91 10.39
CA TYR A 188 -3.09 -12.92 9.57
C TYR A 188 -2.85 -14.30 8.97
N ALA A 189 -3.04 -15.37 9.75
CA ALA A 189 -2.92 -16.73 9.24
C ALA A 189 -3.87 -16.97 8.05
N ASN A 190 -5.14 -16.59 8.19
CA ASN A 190 -6.15 -16.75 7.15
C ASN A 190 -5.80 -16.00 5.86
N VAL A 191 -5.30 -14.77 5.97
CA VAL A 191 -4.90 -14.00 4.77
C VAL A 191 -3.64 -14.56 4.12
N LEU A 192 -2.68 -15.06 4.90
CA LEU A 192 -1.49 -15.71 4.35
C LEU A 192 -1.85 -16.97 3.54
N TYR A 193 -2.81 -17.79 4.02
CA TYR A 193 -3.36 -18.91 3.23
C TYR A 193 -3.97 -18.46 1.91
N TYR A 194 -4.78 -17.40 1.95
CA TYR A 194 -5.39 -16.83 0.75
C TYR A 194 -4.33 -16.33 -0.23
N MET A 195 -3.36 -15.53 0.25
CA MET A 195 -2.31 -14.94 -0.60
C MET A 195 -1.40 -16.01 -1.21
N ALA A 196 -1.05 -17.05 -0.45
CA ALA A 196 -0.17 -18.12 -0.92
C ALA A 196 -0.72 -18.92 -2.11
N GLN A 197 -2.03 -18.82 -2.37
CA GLN A 197 -2.67 -19.44 -3.56
C GLN A 197 -2.41 -18.65 -4.84
N SER A 198 -2.12 -17.35 -4.74
CA SER A 198 -2.04 -16.44 -5.89
C SER A 198 -0.65 -15.82 -6.05
N VAL A 199 0.17 -15.77 -5.01
CA VAL A 199 1.49 -15.13 -5.04
C VAL A 199 2.48 -15.87 -4.16
N PRO A 200 3.75 -16.06 -4.58
CA PRO A 200 4.78 -16.64 -3.75
C PRO A 200 5.12 -15.72 -2.57
N LEU A 201 5.12 -16.30 -1.36
CA LEU A 201 5.46 -15.63 -0.13
C LEU A 201 6.88 -16.01 0.29
N TYR A 202 7.65 -15.04 0.76
CA TYR A 202 9.01 -15.19 1.25
C TYR A 202 9.17 -14.54 2.63
N LEU A 203 10.14 -15.03 3.42
CA LEU A 203 10.54 -14.40 4.67
C LEU A 203 11.79 -13.54 4.47
N ALA A 204 11.91 -12.45 5.22
CA ALA A 204 13.12 -11.65 5.33
C ALA A 204 13.37 -11.32 6.81
N THR A 205 14.10 -12.18 7.51
CA THR A 205 14.13 -12.18 8.97
C THR A 205 15.54 -12.34 9.55
N SER A 206 15.75 -11.82 10.75
CA SER A 206 16.94 -12.08 11.56
C SER A 206 16.96 -13.48 12.17
N LEU A 207 15.83 -14.18 12.14
CA LEU A 207 15.71 -15.54 12.69
C LEU A 207 16.46 -16.56 11.83
N SER A 208 16.93 -17.65 12.46
CA SER A 208 17.33 -18.85 11.72
C SER A 208 16.10 -19.56 11.13
N VAL A 209 16.30 -20.49 10.22
CA VAL A 209 15.21 -21.30 9.65
C VAL A 209 14.41 -22.02 10.74
N GLU A 210 15.13 -22.64 11.69
CA GLU A 210 14.52 -23.38 12.80
C GLU A 210 13.75 -22.45 13.73
N GLN A 211 14.30 -21.25 14.01
CA GLN A 211 13.64 -20.25 14.83
C GLN A 211 12.36 -19.74 14.15
N ALA A 212 12.42 -19.42 12.85
CA ALA A 212 11.26 -18.99 12.07
C ALA A 212 10.17 -20.08 12.00
N ARG A 213 10.59 -21.35 11.72
CA ARG A 213 9.68 -22.50 11.69
C ARG A 213 9.00 -22.73 13.04
N ARG A 214 9.74 -22.61 14.14
CA ARG A 214 9.19 -22.75 15.50
C ARG A 214 8.18 -21.64 15.80
N LYS A 215 8.50 -20.42 15.40
CA LYS A 215 7.69 -19.25 15.68
C LYS A 215 6.37 -19.23 14.88
N LEU A 216 6.43 -19.53 13.60
CA LEU A 216 5.25 -19.56 12.72
C LEU A 216 4.46 -20.88 12.84
N GLY A 217 5.08 -21.93 13.37
CA GLY A 217 4.53 -23.29 13.30
C GLY A 217 4.71 -23.94 11.92
N LYS A 218 4.69 -25.27 11.88
CA LYS A 218 4.96 -26.04 10.64
C LYS A 218 4.03 -25.64 9.48
N THR A 219 2.75 -25.49 9.78
CA THR A 219 1.71 -25.26 8.76
C THR A 219 1.84 -23.88 8.11
N LEU A 220 1.98 -22.81 8.90
CA LEU A 220 2.16 -21.46 8.32
C LEU A 220 3.53 -21.31 7.65
N PHE A 221 4.58 -21.89 8.25
CA PHE A 221 5.91 -21.84 7.65
C PHE A 221 5.94 -22.48 6.24
N SER A 222 5.16 -23.55 6.01
CA SER A 222 5.09 -24.23 4.71
C SER A 222 4.44 -23.41 3.58
N LEU A 223 3.77 -22.29 3.91
CA LEU A 223 3.22 -21.36 2.91
C LEU A 223 4.32 -20.55 2.21
N PHE A 224 5.48 -20.39 2.87
CA PHE A 224 6.58 -19.60 2.34
C PHE A 224 7.47 -20.46 1.44
N LYS A 225 7.79 -19.95 0.26
CA LYS A 225 8.67 -20.61 -0.73
C LYS A 225 10.15 -20.51 -0.36
N GLY A 226 10.46 -19.85 0.77
CA GLY A 226 11.80 -19.63 1.29
C GLY A 226 11.96 -18.24 1.88
N GLY A 227 13.16 -17.67 1.77
CA GLY A 227 13.44 -16.32 2.29
C GLY A 227 14.92 -16.05 2.52
N ALA A 228 15.18 -14.86 3.07
CA ALA A 228 16.47 -14.41 3.58
C ALA A 228 16.45 -14.56 5.11
N PHE A 229 17.08 -15.58 5.62
CA PHE A 229 17.19 -15.92 7.04
C PHE A 229 18.50 -15.40 7.64
N ALA A 230 18.52 -15.17 8.95
CA ALA A 230 19.68 -14.65 9.67
C ALA A 230 20.26 -13.39 9.01
N ASP A 231 19.35 -12.41 8.79
CA ASP A 231 19.68 -11.17 8.10
C ASP A 231 20.33 -11.38 6.71
N GLY A 232 19.98 -12.48 6.01
CA GLY A 232 20.51 -12.83 4.69
C GLY A 232 21.80 -13.67 4.74
N GLY A 233 22.15 -14.23 5.89
CA GLY A 233 23.24 -15.21 6.02
C GLY A 233 22.91 -16.54 5.33
N LEU A 234 21.63 -16.90 5.29
CA LEU A 234 21.12 -18.02 4.51
C LEU A 234 19.95 -17.57 3.63
N LEU A 235 20.02 -17.85 2.34
CA LEU A 235 18.94 -17.65 1.39
C LEU A 235 18.40 -19.01 0.95
N LEU A 236 17.08 -19.17 1.03
CA LEU A 236 16.36 -20.34 0.50
C LEU A 236 15.33 -19.85 -0.51
N TYR A 237 15.31 -20.43 -1.71
CA TYR A 237 14.38 -20.05 -2.77
C TYR A 237 14.29 -21.13 -3.83
N ASP A 238 13.08 -21.54 -4.16
CA ASP A 238 12.78 -22.49 -5.24
C ASP A 238 13.65 -23.77 -5.19
N GLY A 239 13.76 -24.39 -4.00
CA GLY A 239 14.58 -25.59 -3.78
C GLY A 239 16.10 -25.38 -3.84
N ARG A 240 16.55 -24.12 -4.02
CA ARG A 240 17.97 -23.72 -4.01
C ARG A 240 18.33 -23.07 -2.69
N ASN A 241 19.63 -23.09 -2.40
CA ASN A 241 20.16 -22.35 -1.25
C ASN A 241 21.42 -21.55 -1.62
N ARG A 242 21.68 -20.52 -0.82
CA ARG A 242 22.96 -19.81 -0.79
C ARG A 242 23.28 -19.51 0.68
N CYS A 243 24.33 -20.14 1.16
CA CYS A 243 24.81 -19.97 2.52
C CYS A 243 26.06 -19.08 2.53
N LEU A 244 26.05 -18.05 3.37
CA LEU A 244 27.24 -17.27 3.72
C LEU A 244 27.78 -17.85 5.04
N SER A 245 28.71 -18.79 4.91
CA SER A 245 29.25 -19.51 6.07
C SER A 245 30.04 -18.58 6.98
N VAL A 246 29.93 -18.85 8.29
CA VAL A 246 30.63 -18.15 9.36
C VAL A 246 31.43 -19.17 10.16
N GLU A 247 32.73 -18.99 10.24
CA GLU A 247 33.61 -19.74 11.14
C GLU A 247 33.87 -18.93 12.39
N LEU A 248 33.40 -19.40 13.52
CA LEU A 248 33.69 -18.76 14.80
C LEU A 248 35.10 -19.13 15.25
N LEU A 249 35.87 -18.14 15.67
CA LEU A 249 37.22 -18.37 16.17
C LEU A 249 37.21 -19.17 17.47
N PRO A 250 38.17 -20.06 17.65
CA PRO A 250 38.31 -20.90 18.86
C PRO A 250 38.31 -20.08 20.16
N ASP A 251 38.88 -18.88 20.12
CA ASP A 251 39.04 -18.00 21.28
C ASP A 251 37.73 -17.41 21.84
N VAL A 252 36.63 -17.52 21.10
CA VAL A 252 35.31 -17.06 21.57
C VAL A 252 34.54 -18.18 22.27
N ASN A 253 35.00 -19.41 22.17
CA ASN A 253 34.43 -20.60 22.84
C ASN A 253 34.72 -20.67 24.35
N GLY A 254 35.20 -19.59 24.99
CA GLY A 254 35.55 -19.54 26.43
C GLY A 254 34.33 -19.51 27.34
N GLU A 255 34.34 -20.40 28.17
CA GLU A 255 33.83 -20.79 29.51
C GLU A 255 32.43 -20.35 30.00
N SER A 256 31.78 -19.30 29.60
CA SER A 256 30.50 -18.90 30.23
C SER A 256 29.41 -18.46 29.25
N ALA A 257 29.63 -18.50 27.94
CA ALA A 257 28.63 -18.17 26.93
C ALA A 257 27.95 -19.43 26.41
N LYS A 258 26.62 -19.48 26.50
CA LYS A 258 25.87 -20.53 25.80
C LYS A 258 25.82 -20.19 24.31
N ILE A 259 26.67 -20.84 23.51
CA ILE A 259 26.78 -20.65 22.06
C ILE A 259 25.89 -21.66 21.35
N THR A 260 25.07 -21.16 20.42
CA THR A 260 24.26 -21.97 19.52
C THR A 260 24.66 -21.67 18.08
N ALA A 261 25.17 -22.68 17.37
CA ALA A 261 25.42 -22.63 15.95
C ALA A 261 24.12 -22.96 15.18
N HIS A 262 23.79 -22.14 14.17
CA HIS A 262 22.70 -22.42 13.24
C HIS A 262 23.31 -22.81 11.91
N SER A 263 23.03 -24.02 11.44
CA SER A 263 23.61 -24.59 10.24
C SER A 263 22.53 -25.00 9.24
N TYR A 264 22.90 -25.04 7.97
CA TYR A 264 22.10 -25.60 6.88
C TYR A 264 23.03 -26.45 6.00
N GLU A 265 22.68 -27.70 5.76
CA GLU A 265 23.51 -28.66 4.99
C GLU A 265 24.99 -28.70 5.44
N GLY A 266 25.20 -28.66 6.73
CA GLY A 266 26.55 -28.72 7.33
C GLY A 266 27.30 -27.38 7.38
N GLN A 267 26.79 -26.32 6.77
CA GLN A 267 27.40 -24.98 6.80
C GLN A 267 26.75 -24.09 7.86
N VAL A 268 27.57 -23.54 8.77
CA VAL A 268 27.10 -22.63 9.81
C VAL A 268 26.94 -21.22 9.21
N TYR A 269 25.76 -20.64 9.29
CA TYR A 269 25.46 -19.31 8.75
C TYR A 269 25.16 -18.26 9.83
N LYS A 270 25.01 -18.69 11.09
CA LYS A 270 24.73 -17.80 12.22
C LYS A 270 25.18 -18.42 13.52
N TYR A 271 25.74 -17.61 14.41
CA TYR A 271 25.90 -17.95 15.81
C TYR A 271 25.05 -17.06 16.69
N SER A 272 24.47 -17.65 17.75
CA SER A 272 23.75 -16.93 18.80
C SER A 272 24.44 -17.25 20.13
N MET A 273 24.83 -16.21 20.88
CA MET A 273 25.55 -16.33 22.15
C MET A 273 24.75 -15.63 23.24
N LEU A 274 24.42 -16.34 24.32
CA LEU A 274 23.83 -15.75 25.51
C LEU A 274 24.94 -15.42 26.50
N VAL A 275 25.15 -14.13 26.78
CA VAL A 275 26.20 -13.62 27.65
C VAL A 275 25.59 -12.66 28.66
N TYR A 276 25.49 -13.10 29.91
CA TYR A 276 24.83 -12.35 30.98
C TYR A 276 25.78 -11.34 31.65
N GLU A 277 27.07 -11.75 31.84
CA GLU A 277 28.05 -10.91 32.50
C GLU A 277 28.56 -9.77 31.61
N LYS A 278 28.61 -8.56 32.15
CA LYS A 278 28.96 -7.36 31.42
C LYS A 278 30.40 -7.38 30.88
N GLU A 279 31.36 -7.69 31.73
CA GLU A 279 32.79 -7.71 31.41
C GLU A 279 33.09 -8.72 30.30
N GLN A 280 32.58 -9.94 30.45
CA GLN A 280 32.73 -10.99 29.46
C GLN A 280 32.10 -10.59 28.10
N ARG A 281 30.93 -9.98 28.12
CA ARG A 281 30.26 -9.49 26.94
C ARG A 281 31.07 -8.45 26.22
N GLU A 282 31.63 -7.45 26.91
CA GLU A 282 32.48 -6.40 26.33
C GLU A 282 33.75 -6.98 25.70
N ASN A 283 34.36 -7.97 26.35
CA ASN A 283 35.50 -8.72 25.82
C ASN A 283 35.14 -9.46 24.51
N ILE A 284 34.05 -10.23 24.51
CA ILE A 284 33.57 -10.93 23.31
C ILE A 284 33.27 -9.94 22.17
N LEU A 285 32.56 -8.84 22.44
CA LEU A 285 32.22 -7.84 21.44
C LEU A 285 33.46 -7.15 20.85
N SER A 286 34.47 -6.86 21.66
CA SER A 286 35.72 -6.26 21.17
C SER A 286 36.48 -7.18 20.23
N ARG A 287 36.55 -8.47 20.53
CA ARG A 287 37.21 -9.49 19.68
C ARG A 287 36.46 -9.72 18.37
N LEU A 288 35.11 -9.74 18.41
CA LEU A 288 34.30 -9.93 17.21
C LEU A 288 34.35 -8.72 16.25
N LYS A 289 34.46 -7.50 16.76
CA LYS A 289 34.57 -6.27 15.93
C LYS A 289 35.82 -6.25 15.04
N ALA A 290 36.88 -6.91 15.43
CA ALA A 290 38.13 -6.96 14.66
C ALA A 290 38.07 -7.94 13.47
N LYS A 291 36.95 -8.62 13.24
CA LYS A 291 36.79 -9.72 12.28
C LYS A 291 35.76 -9.40 11.19
N PRO A 292 35.74 -10.15 10.09
CA PRO A 292 34.82 -9.92 8.97
C PRO A 292 33.39 -10.40 9.25
N TYR A 293 32.85 -10.03 10.41
CA TYR A 293 31.49 -10.38 10.83
C TYR A 293 30.60 -9.14 10.88
N GLN A 294 29.28 -9.36 10.78
CA GLN A 294 28.29 -8.47 11.34
C GLN A 294 27.87 -9.01 12.72
N VAL A 295 27.92 -8.13 13.69
CA VAL A 295 27.61 -8.44 15.08
C VAL A 295 26.40 -7.61 15.50
N PHE A 296 25.33 -8.27 15.88
CA PHE A 296 24.15 -7.66 16.46
C PHE A 296 24.09 -7.97 17.94
N TYR A 297 23.83 -6.94 18.74
CA TYR A 297 23.75 -7.08 20.17
C TYR A 297 22.41 -6.57 20.70
N LYS A 298 21.69 -7.44 21.40
CA LYS A 298 20.50 -7.12 22.18
C LYS A 298 20.59 -7.90 23.50
N PRO A 299 20.90 -7.25 24.64
CA PRO A 299 21.15 -7.94 25.89
C PRO A 299 20.10 -9.02 26.21
N PRO A 300 20.48 -10.20 26.67
CA PRO A 300 21.83 -10.74 26.80
C PRO A 300 22.38 -11.42 25.52
N LEU A 301 21.73 -11.27 24.38
CA LEU A 301 21.99 -12.00 23.12
C LEU A 301 22.97 -11.24 22.22
N ILE A 302 24.06 -11.90 21.83
CA ILE A 302 24.96 -11.51 20.74
C ILE A 302 24.67 -12.45 19.56
N THR A 303 24.49 -11.86 18.37
CA THR A 303 24.30 -12.62 17.13
C THR A 303 25.41 -12.27 16.16
N VAL A 304 26.03 -13.28 15.54
CA VAL A 304 27.13 -13.15 14.58
C VAL A 304 26.70 -13.79 13.26
N VAL A 305 26.85 -13.00 12.18
CA VAL A 305 26.61 -13.45 10.81
C VAL A 305 27.75 -12.98 9.91
N HIS A 306 27.85 -13.50 8.70
CA HIS A 306 28.85 -13.10 7.72
C HIS A 306 28.75 -11.60 7.40
N LYS A 307 29.88 -10.90 7.17
CA LYS A 307 29.92 -9.45 6.88
C LYS A 307 29.09 -9.02 5.67
N GLU A 308 28.93 -9.92 4.71
CA GLU A 308 28.14 -9.67 3.49
C GLU A 308 26.64 -9.99 3.66
N ALA A 309 26.24 -10.52 4.81
CA ALA A 309 24.82 -10.71 5.09
C ALA A 309 24.06 -9.38 5.12
N GLY A 310 22.78 -9.41 4.81
CA GLY A 310 21.90 -8.23 4.85
C GLY A 310 20.54 -8.57 4.28
N LYS A 311 19.45 -8.25 5.00
CA LYS A 311 18.08 -8.48 4.52
C LYS A 311 17.88 -7.93 3.11
N LYS A 312 18.29 -6.68 2.86
CA LYS A 312 18.21 -6.03 1.53
C LYS A 312 18.93 -6.85 0.45
N LYS A 313 20.19 -7.22 0.71
CA LYS A 313 20.99 -8.01 -0.24
C LYS A 313 20.33 -9.36 -0.53
N GLY A 314 19.79 -10.03 0.50
CA GLY A 314 19.10 -11.30 0.37
C GLY A 314 17.83 -11.19 -0.46
N VAL A 315 16.96 -10.24 -0.16
CA VAL A 315 15.72 -9.99 -0.91
C VAL A 315 16.02 -9.67 -2.37
N LEU A 316 16.92 -8.74 -2.66
CA LEU A 316 17.28 -8.36 -4.03
C LEU A 316 17.92 -9.53 -4.80
N HIS A 317 18.71 -10.38 -4.12
CA HIS A 317 19.26 -11.60 -4.74
C HIS A 317 18.15 -12.56 -5.17
N ILE A 318 17.20 -12.84 -4.28
CA ILE A 318 16.04 -13.71 -4.57
C ILE A 318 15.23 -13.13 -5.74
N CYS A 319 14.91 -11.83 -5.70
CA CYS A 319 14.18 -11.16 -6.77
C CYS A 319 14.91 -11.29 -8.13
N LYS A 320 16.24 -11.08 -8.15
CA LYS A 320 17.06 -11.19 -9.35
C LYS A 320 17.06 -12.61 -9.92
N VAL A 321 17.27 -13.62 -9.08
CA VAL A 321 17.37 -15.03 -9.51
C VAL A 321 16.03 -15.58 -9.99
N LEU A 322 14.93 -15.18 -9.35
CA LEU A 322 13.57 -15.60 -9.70
C LEU A 322 12.87 -14.65 -10.70
N ALA A 323 13.60 -13.65 -11.21
CA ALA A 323 13.11 -12.67 -12.18
C ALA A 323 11.83 -11.93 -11.74
N PHE A 324 11.69 -11.62 -10.45
CA PHE A 324 10.61 -10.77 -9.97
C PHE A 324 10.92 -9.30 -10.29
N PRO A 325 10.07 -8.60 -11.08
CA PRO A 325 10.21 -7.16 -11.29
C PRO A 325 10.05 -6.43 -9.96
N LEU A 326 11.01 -5.58 -9.59
CA LEU A 326 10.96 -4.86 -8.30
C LEU A 326 9.72 -3.98 -8.16
N GLU A 327 9.17 -3.50 -9.27
CA GLU A 327 7.93 -2.73 -9.35
C GLU A 327 6.69 -3.55 -8.96
N GLN A 328 6.81 -4.87 -8.90
CA GLN A 328 5.75 -5.81 -8.54
C GLN A 328 6.07 -6.59 -7.26
N VAL A 329 7.07 -6.16 -6.51
CA VAL A 329 7.44 -6.76 -5.23
C VAL A 329 6.88 -5.91 -4.08
N LEU A 330 6.21 -6.57 -3.15
CA LEU A 330 5.76 -5.98 -1.88
C LEU A 330 6.66 -6.45 -0.75
N ILE A 331 7.15 -5.51 0.06
CA ILE A 331 7.91 -5.81 1.28
C ILE A 331 7.17 -5.26 2.49
N VAL A 332 6.95 -6.11 3.48
CA VAL A 332 6.23 -5.80 4.71
C VAL A 332 7.18 -5.91 5.91
N GLY A 333 7.23 -4.87 6.73
CA GLY A 333 8.11 -4.80 7.90
C GLY A 333 7.56 -3.92 9.01
N ASN A 334 8.24 -3.87 10.17
CA ASN A 334 7.78 -3.12 11.34
C ASN A 334 8.85 -2.24 12.02
N SER A 335 10.10 -2.44 11.71
CA SER A 335 11.22 -1.76 12.40
C SER A 335 12.12 -1.00 11.44
N GLN A 336 12.84 -0.02 11.95
CA GLN A 336 13.82 0.76 11.16
C GLN A 336 14.87 -0.14 10.47
N LYS A 337 15.16 -1.32 11.03
CA LYS A 337 16.06 -2.31 10.42
C LYS A 337 15.54 -2.85 9.08
N ASP A 338 14.23 -2.83 8.88
CA ASP A 338 13.59 -3.30 7.65
C ASP A 338 13.64 -2.26 6.53
N TRP A 339 13.84 -0.99 6.89
CA TRP A 339 13.81 0.12 5.93
C TRP A 339 14.81 -0.07 4.78
N ALA A 340 16.00 -0.61 5.06
CA ALA A 340 16.98 -0.86 4.01
C ALA A 340 16.45 -1.75 2.87
N MET A 341 15.63 -2.78 3.18
CA MET A 341 15.02 -3.63 2.16
C MET A 341 13.74 -3.00 1.60
N MET A 342 12.93 -2.35 2.42
CA MET A 342 11.67 -1.72 2.03
C MET A 342 11.88 -0.56 1.06
N SER A 343 12.90 0.28 1.28
CA SER A 343 13.24 1.40 0.39
C SER A 343 13.80 0.98 -0.97
N ALA A 344 14.07 -0.31 -1.17
CA ALA A 344 14.56 -0.85 -2.44
C ALA A 344 13.46 -1.17 -3.45
N VAL A 345 12.17 -1.10 -3.05
CA VAL A 345 11.01 -1.42 -3.89
C VAL A 345 9.96 -0.31 -3.79
N PRO A 346 9.14 -0.10 -4.84
CA PRO A 346 8.07 0.89 -4.80
C PRO A 346 6.94 0.55 -3.82
N HIS A 347 6.72 -0.74 -3.54
CA HIS A 347 5.64 -1.18 -2.65
C HIS A 347 6.20 -1.62 -1.30
N SER A 348 6.45 -0.64 -0.44
CA SER A 348 6.85 -0.84 0.96
C SER A 348 5.66 -0.65 1.89
N CYS A 349 5.43 -1.58 2.81
CA CYS A 349 4.32 -1.57 3.75
C CYS A 349 4.82 -1.71 5.19
N ALA A 350 4.54 -0.71 6.01
CA ALA A 350 4.70 -0.79 7.46
C ALA A 350 3.42 -1.38 8.08
N VAL A 351 3.55 -2.26 9.08
CA VAL A 351 2.37 -2.66 9.85
C VAL A 351 1.93 -1.53 10.80
N MET A 352 0.65 -1.54 11.22
CA MET A 352 0.08 -0.44 12.02
C MET A 352 0.84 -0.13 13.33
N ASN A 353 1.49 -1.13 13.93
CA ASN A 353 2.26 -0.99 15.18
C ASN A 353 3.77 -0.84 14.92
N SER A 354 4.17 -0.39 13.74
CA SER A 354 5.56 -0.16 13.39
C SER A 354 6.15 1.02 14.14
N GLU A 355 7.49 1.07 14.20
CA GLU A 355 8.22 2.24 14.67
C GLU A 355 7.81 3.49 13.87
N PRO A 356 7.67 4.67 14.51
CA PRO A 356 7.20 5.92 13.86
C PRO A 356 7.95 6.25 12.57
N PHE A 357 9.26 6.11 12.58
CA PHE A 357 10.09 6.30 11.39
C PHE A 357 9.57 5.49 10.19
N LEU A 358 9.19 4.23 10.41
CA LEU A 358 8.76 3.36 9.31
C LEU A 358 7.38 3.74 8.77
N THR A 359 6.45 4.13 9.65
CA THR A 359 5.11 4.58 9.25
C THR A 359 5.13 5.89 8.47
N GLU A 360 6.11 6.76 8.73
CA GLU A 360 6.30 8.02 8.01
C GLU A 360 6.91 7.84 6.62
N HIS A 361 7.76 6.82 6.44
CA HIS A 361 8.56 6.65 5.22
C HIS A 361 8.03 5.54 4.30
N ALA A 362 7.34 4.53 4.82
CA ALA A 362 6.73 3.47 4.01
C ALA A 362 5.59 4.04 3.15
N ARG A 363 5.44 3.49 1.94
CA ARG A 363 4.37 3.91 1.03
C ARG A 363 2.98 3.56 1.56
N TYR A 364 2.85 2.48 2.31
CA TYR A 364 1.60 2.01 2.89
C TYR A 364 1.79 1.73 4.39
N THR A 365 0.72 1.94 5.17
CA THR A 365 0.66 1.51 6.57
C THR A 365 -0.58 0.65 6.75
N LEU A 366 -0.40 -0.68 6.70
CA LEU A 366 -1.48 -1.67 6.67
C LEU A 366 -1.07 -2.92 7.44
N ASN A 367 -1.98 -3.47 8.21
CA ASN A 367 -1.79 -4.82 8.74
C ASN A 367 -1.86 -5.89 7.63
N PRO A 368 -1.21 -7.05 7.79
CA PRO A 368 -1.19 -8.12 6.79
C PRO A 368 -2.58 -8.55 6.30
N ASP A 369 -3.59 -8.58 7.16
CA ASP A 369 -4.98 -8.93 6.82
C ASP A 369 -5.67 -7.94 5.87
N ARG A 370 -5.13 -6.75 5.70
CA ARG A 370 -5.65 -5.72 4.79
C ARG A 370 -4.98 -5.70 3.41
N LEU A 371 -3.87 -6.39 3.23
CA LEU A 371 -3.12 -6.35 1.98
C LEU A 371 -3.97 -6.71 0.73
N PRO A 372 -4.85 -7.74 0.73
CA PRO A 372 -5.68 -8.06 -0.43
C PRO A 372 -6.67 -6.95 -0.82
N ALA A 373 -6.99 -6.04 0.10
CA ALA A 373 -7.84 -4.90 -0.22
C ALA A 373 -7.11 -3.83 -1.05
N PHE A 374 -5.77 -3.75 -0.94
CA PHE A 374 -4.96 -2.71 -1.56
C PHE A 374 -4.13 -3.20 -2.74
N PHE A 375 -3.88 -4.49 -2.84
CA PHE A 375 -3.04 -5.08 -3.88
C PHE A 375 -3.82 -6.13 -4.68
N ARG A 376 -3.45 -6.26 -5.96
CA ARG A 376 -3.88 -7.37 -6.81
C ARG A 376 -2.74 -8.38 -6.86
N PHE A 377 -3.02 -9.60 -6.50
CA PHE A 377 -2.11 -10.72 -6.64
C PHE A 377 -2.40 -11.45 -7.96
N ARG A 378 -1.38 -12.06 -8.55
CA ARG A 378 -1.50 -12.77 -9.83
C ARG A 378 -2.50 -13.93 -9.63
N GLU A 379 -3.48 -14.04 -10.53
CA GLU A 379 -4.39 -15.18 -10.59
C GLU A 379 -3.67 -16.40 -11.13
#